data_d53b6cf07deb9958f89d8d459b6b5d82
#
_entry.id   d53b6cf07deb9958f89d8d459b6b5d82
#
_cell.length_a   1.000
_cell.length_b   1.000
_cell.length_c   1.000
_cell.angle_alpha   90.00
_cell.angle_beta   90.00
_cell.angle_gamma   90.00
#
_symmetry.space_group_name_H-M   'P 1'
#
loop_
_entity.id
_entity.type
_entity.pdbx_description
1 polymer ?
#
loop_
_entity_poly.entity_id
_entity_poly.type
_entity_poly.pdbx_seq_one_letter_code
_entity_poly.pdbx_strand_id
1 'polypeptide(L)'
;MVELDQIKQELQTYEEPLREVKASLSLDHKKQRVEELEREMEAPDFWDDAQRAQNMTIELKSYKDVIETVENLEQQYADLFELIDMAYEENDPALVPDIQSE
;
A
#
# COMPACT_ATOMS: atom_id res chain seq x y z
N MET A 1 4.02 -12.41 25.85
CA MET A 1 4.80 -13.52 25.27
C MET A 1 6.07 -12.95 24.63
N VAL A 2 7.21 -13.54 24.94
CA VAL A 2 8.51 -13.06 24.44
C VAL A 2 8.59 -13.10 22.92
N GLU A 3 8.09 -14.18 22.32
CA GLU A 3 8.08 -14.37 20.87
C GLU A 3 7.26 -13.28 20.17
N LEU A 4 6.10 -12.93 20.71
CA LEU A 4 5.27 -11.86 20.16
C LEU A 4 5.93 -10.49 20.31
N ASP A 5 6.60 -10.25 21.42
CA ASP A 5 7.34 -9.00 21.64
C ASP A 5 8.44 -8.84 20.61
N GLN A 6 9.17 -9.92 20.30
CA GLN A 6 10.22 -9.92 19.29
C GLN A 6 9.67 -9.66 17.89
N ILE A 7 8.57 -10.32 17.52
CA ILE A 7 7.93 -10.14 16.23
C ILE A 7 7.46 -8.68 16.09
N LYS A 8 6.84 -8.14 17.12
CA LYS A 8 6.38 -6.76 17.13
C LYS A 8 7.52 -5.77 16.93
N GLN A 9 8.64 -5.99 17.63
CA GLN A 9 9.83 -5.15 17.48
C GLN A 9 10.37 -5.22 16.06
N GLU A 10 10.46 -6.41 15.48
CA GLU A 10 10.90 -6.58 14.09
C GLU A 10 9.99 -5.83 13.11
N LEU A 11 8.67 -5.94 13.28
CA LEU A 11 7.72 -5.21 12.44
C LEU A 11 7.92 -3.71 12.54
N GLN A 12 8.15 -3.20 13.76
CA GLN A 12 8.35 -1.77 13.97
C GLN A 12 9.59 -1.24 13.25
N THR A 13 10.58 -2.09 12.99
CA THR A 13 11.77 -1.68 12.23
C THR A 13 11.48 -1.37 10.76
N TYR A 14 10.33 -1.80 10.23
CA TYR A 14 9.92 -1.50 8.85
C TYR A 14 9.14 -0.20 8.71
N GLU A 15 8.76 0.43 9.81
CA GLU A 15 7.95 1.65 9.79
C GLU A 15 8.65 2.79 9.04
N GLU A 16 9.91 3.07 9.41
CA GLU A 16 10.68 4.13 8.77
C GLU A 16 11.06 3.82 7.31
N PRO A 17 11.56 2.61 7.00
CA PRO A 17 11.80 2.25 5.60
C PRO A 17 10.55 2.35 4.73
N LEU A 18 9.38 1.98 5.24
CA LEU A 18 8.12 2.10 4.50
C LEU A 18 7.77 3.56 4.22
N ARG A 19 7.95 4.43 5.21
CA ARG A 19 7.76 5.87 5.05
C ARG A 19 8.71 6.44 3.99
N GLU A 20 9.96 6.03 4.01
CA GLU A 20 10.97 6.46 3.05
C GLU A 20 10.63 6.02 1.62
N VAL A 21 10.16 4.79 1.45
CA VAL A 21 9.72 4.28 0.14
C VAL A 21 8.55 5.12 -0.39
N LYS A 22 7.57 5.40 0.45
CA LYS A 22 6.43 6.23 0.07
C LYS A 22 6.88 7.62 -0.39
N ALA A 23 7.81 8.21 0.33
CA ALA A 23 8.35 9.53 -0.02
C ALA A 23 9.15 9.47 -1.32
N SER A 24 10.00 8.46 -1.51
CA SER A 24 10.82 8.31 -2.71
C SER A 24 9.97 8.06 -3.97
N LEU A 25 8.83 7.40 -3.82
CA LEU A 25 7.90 7.15 -4.91
C LEU A 25 6.99 8.35 -5.19
N SER A 26 7.05 9.39 -4.36
CA SER A 26 6.17 10.56 -4.47
C SER A 26 4.69 10.14 -4.54
N LEU A 27 4.28 9.30 -3.61
CA LEU A 27 2.97 8.66 -3.66
C LEU A 27 1.82 9.66 -3.65
N ASP A 28 1.93 10.71 -2.84
CA ASP A 28 0.91 11.76 -2.77
C ASP A 28 0.77 12.50 -4.09
N HIS A 29 1.89 12.78 -4.77
CA HIS A 29 1.89 13.40 -6.09
C HIS A 29 1.21 12.48 -7.12
N LYS A 30 1.50 11.19 -7.08
CA LYS A 30 0.86 10.21 -7.98
C LYS A 30 -0.64 10.14 -7.75
N LYS A 31 -1.10 10.15 -6.51
CA LYS A 31 -2.53 10.16 -6.18
C LYS A 31 -3.21 11.42 -6.72
N GLN A 32 -2.58 12.56 -6.57
CA GLN A 32 -3.08 13.83 -7.08
C GLN A 32 -3.17 13.81 -8.61
N ARG A 33 -2.15 13.26 -9.27
CA ARG A 33 -2.11 13.14 -10.72
C ARG A 33 -3.20 12.17 -11.23
N VAL A 34 -3.47 11.10 -10.51
CA VAL A 34 -4.58 10.18 -10.84
C VAL A 34 -5.92 10.93 -10.84
N GLU A 35 -6.17 11.73 -9.83
CA GLU A 35 -7.41 12.52 -9.76
C GLU A 35 -7.55 13.49 -10.93
N GLU A 36 -6.45 14.17 -11.29
CA GLU A 36 -6.43 15.08 -12.44
C GLU A 36 -6.70 14.36 -13.74
N LEU A 37 -6.05 13.23 -13.97
CA LEU A 37 -6.23 12.43 -15.18
C LEU A 37 -7.66 11.89 -15.30
N GLU A 38 -8.21 11.39 -14.21
CA GLU A 38 -9.59 10.89 -14.22
C GLU A 38 -10.60 11.98 -14.53
N ARG A 39 -10.38 13.20 -14.02
CA ARG A 39 -11.23 14.34 -14.36
C ARG A 39 -11.14 14.72 -15.84
N GLU A 40 -9.93 14.72 -16.40
CA GLU A 40 -9.75 15.00 -17.83
C GLU A 40 -10.43 13.94 -18.69
N MET A 41 -10.42 12.68 -18.27
CA MET A 41 -11.04 11.58 -19.00
C MET A 41 -12.58 11.64 -18.99
N GLU A 42 -13.17 12.42 -18.10
CA GLU A 42 -14.62 12.65 -18.07
C GLU A 42 -15.09 13.64 -19.14
N ALA A 43 -14.18 14.41 -19.73
CA ALA A 43 -14.54 15.38 -20.76
C ALA A 43 -15.10 14.66 -21.99
N PRO A 44 -16.22 15.15 -22.59
CA PRO A 44 -16.87 14.45 -23.72
C PRO A 44 -15.97 14.29 -24.94
N ASP A 45 -15.02 15.21 -25.14
CA ASP A 45 -14.10 15.21 -26.28
C ASP A 45 -12.77 14.52 -25.99
N PHE A 46 -12.59 13.96 -24.80
CA PHE A 46 -11.32 13.32 -24.40
C PHE A 46 -10.90 12.23 -25.41
N TRP A 47 -11.84 11.40 -25.85
CA TRP A 47 -11.58 10.26 -26.71
C TRP A 47 -11.41 10.62 -28.18
N ASP A 48 -11.62 11.89 -28.55
CA ASP A 48 -11.46 12.36 -29.92
C ASP A 48 -10.01 12.33 -30.39
N ASP A 49 -9.07 12.58 -29.46
CA ASP A 49 -7.64 12.44 -29.72
C ASP A 49 -7.19 11.08 -29.20
N ALA A 50 -7.16 10.09 -30.08
CA ALA A 50 -6.87 8.69 -29.72
C ALA A 50 -5.47 8.52 -29.11
N GLN A 51 -4.47 9.22 -29.66
CA GLN A 51 -3.10 9.09 -29.16
C GLN A 51 -2.94 9.69 -27.76
N ARG A 52 -3.53 10.86 -27.53
CA ARG A 52 -3.52 11.50 -26.22
C ARG A 52 -4.26 10.63 -25.20
N ALA A 53 -5.43 10.12 -25.58
CA ALA A 53 -6.22 9.25 -24.73
C ALA A 53 -5.45 7.99 -24.33
N GLN A 54 -4.76 7.36 -25.27
CA GLN A 54 -3.93 6.18 -25.02
C GLN A 54 -2.79 6.49 -24.06
N ASN A 55 -2.06 7.58 -24.31
CA ASN A 55 -0.94 7.97 -23.46
C ASN A 55 -1.39 8.27 -22.02
N MET A 56 -2.50 8.95 -21.86
CA MET A 56 -3.04 9.28 -20.53
C MET A 56 -3.55 8.03 -19.82
N THR A 57 -4.15 7.09 -20.53
CA THR A 57 -4.60 5.82 -19.97
C THR A 57 -3.44 4.99 -19.45
N ILE A 58 -2.34 4.94 -20.21
CA ILE A 58 -1.10 4.24 -19.79
C ILE A 58 -0.50 4.88 -18.56
N GLU A 59 -0.41 6.22 -18.54
CA GLU A 59 0.10 6.97 -17.39
C GLU A 59 -0.74 6.71 -16.14
N LEU A 60 -2.06 6.79 -16.29
CA LEU A 60 -3.00 6.53 -15.19
C LEU A 60 -2.82 5.13 -14.61
N LYS A 61 -2.75 4.12 -15.47
CA LYS A 61 -2.56 2.73 -15.04
C LYS A 61 -1.25 2.55 -14.28
N SER A 62 -0.17 3.16 -14.79
CA SER A 62 1.14 3.10 -14.14
C SER A 62 1.10 3.65 -12.73
N TYR A 63 0.47 4.80 -12.52
CA TYR A 63 0.35 5.39 -11.19
C TYR A 63 -0.56 4.57 -10.27
N LYS A 64 -1.68 4.08 -10.78
CA LYS A 64 -2.59 3.24 -9.99
C LYS A 64 -1.93 1.94 -9.53
N ASP A 65 -1.12 1.32 -10.40
CA ASP A 65 -0.41 0.09 -10.05
C ASP A 65 0.58 0.32 -8.90
N VAL A 66 1.33 1.42 -8.92
CA VAL A 66 2.25 1.76 -7.83
C VAL A 66 1.50 2.05 -6.54
N ILE A 67 0.44 2.84 -6.61
CA ILE A 67 -0.38 3.18 -5.45
C ILE A 67 -0.97 1.91 -4.82
N GLU A 68 -1.55 1.06 -5.63
CA GLU A 68 -2.14 -0.20 -5.17
C GLU A 68 -1.12 -1.11 -4.49
N THR A 69 0.07 -1.25 -5.08
CA THR A 69 1.13 -2.07 -4.51
C THR A 69 1.53 -1.56 -3.12
N VAL A 70 1.73 -0.25 -2.97
CA VAL A 70 2.11 0.34 -1.69
C VAL A 70 0.97 0.22 -0.67
N GLU A 71 -0.25 0.49 -1.08
CA GLU A 71 -1.41 0.40 -0.17
C GLU A 71 -1.66 -1.02 0.29
N ASN A 72 -1.48 -2.01 -0.59
CA ASN A 72 -1.58 -3.41 -0.20
C ASN A 72 -0.50 -3.80 0.81
N LEU A 73 0.73 -3.32 0.61
CA LEU A 73 1.82 -3.55 1.54
C LEU A 73 1.53 -2.91 2.91
N GLU A 74 1.04 -1.70 2.92
CA GLU A 74 0.64 -1.02 4.16
C GLU A 74 -0.48 -1.77 4.88
N GLN A 75 -1.45 -2.30 4.13
CA GLN A 75 -2.54 -3.06 4.71
C GLN A 75 -2.05 -4.36 5.33
N GLN A 76 -1.16 -5.08 4.64
CA GLN A 76 -0.53 -6.28 5.18
C GLN A 76 0.22 -6.00 6.48
N TYR A 77 0.94 -4.88 6.50
CA TYR A 77 1.66 -4.42 7.68
C TYR A 77 0.71 -4.16 8.86
N ALA A 78 -0.38 -3.45 8.61
CA ALA A 78 -1.40 -3.19 9.63
C ALA A 78 -2.08 -4.48 10.11
N ASP A 79 -2.37 -5.40 9.19
CA ASP A 79 -3.01 -6.67 9.53
C ASP A 79 -2.12 -7.52 10.43
N LEU A 80 -0.81 -7.49 10.23
CA LEU A 80 0.14 -8.20 11.10
C LEU A 80 0.10 -7.67 12.53
N PHE A 81 0.00 -6.35 12.72
CA PHE A 81 -0.15 -5.79 14.07
C PHE A 81 -1.47 -6.22 14.71
N GLU A 82 -2.55 -6.29 13.96
CA GLU A 82 -3.83 -6.80 14.47
C GLU A 82 -3.72 -8.25 14.91
N LEU A 83 -3.04 -9.09 14.12
CA LEU A 83 -2.81 -10.49 14.46
C LEU A 83 -1.98 -10.62 15.74
N ILE A 84 -0.96 -9.79 15.91
CA ILE A 84 -0.15 -9.76 17.13
C ILE A 84 -1.02 -9.39 18.34
N ASP A 85 -1.84 -8.36 18.20
CA ASP A 85 -2.73 -7.92 19.28
C ASP A 85 -3.73 -9.02 19.65
N MET A 86 -4.30 -9.71 18.67
CA MET A 86 -5.18 -10.84 18.89
C MET A 86 -4.46 -11.99 19.63
N ALA A 87 -3.20 -12.26 19.24
CA ALA A 87 -2.42 -13.31 19.88
C ALA A 87 -2.10 -12.96 21.35
N TYR A 88 -1.83 -11.70 21.65
CA TYR A 88 -1.67 -11.24 23.04
C TYR A 88 -2.95 -11.43 23.84
N GLU A 89 -4.08 -11.04 23.26
CA GLU A 89 -5.38 -11.10 23.90
C GLU A 89 -5.78 -12.53 24.22
N GLU A 90 -5.59 -13.45 23.27
CA GLU A 90 -5.89 -14.85 23.44
C GLU A 90 -4.81 -15.60 24.22
N ASN A 91 -3.62 -15.05 24.31
CA ASN A 91 -2.45 -15.66 24.92
C ASN A 91 -2.18 -17.06 24.38
N ASP A 92 -2.32 -17.22 23.05
CA ASP A 92 -2.19 -18.51 22.38
C ASP A 92 -0.88 -18.58 21.59
N PRO A 93 0.13 -19.35 22.08
CA PRO A 93 1.40 -19.48 21.37
C PRO A 93 1.28 -20.16 20.01
N ALA A 94 0.18 -20.87 19.74
CA ALA A 94 -0.02 -21.52 18.45
C ALA A 94 -0.21 -20.54 17.30
N LEU A 95 -0.56 -19.26 17.58
CA LEU A 95 -0.69 -18.23 16.56
C LEU A 95 0.65 -17.69 16.07
N VAL A 96 1.74 -17.88 16.82
CA VAL A 96 3.06 -17.33 16.47
C VAL A 96 3.56 -17.81 15.11
N PRO A 97 3.53 -19.13 14.78
CA PRO A 97 3.99 -19.58 13.46
C PRO A 97 3.19 -18.97 12.30
N ASP A 98 1.88 -18.80 12.47
CA ASP A 98 1.02 -18.20 11.44
C ASP A 98 1.39 -16.74 11.20
N ILE A 99 1.65 -15.98 12.25
CA ILE A 99 2.07 -14.59 12.16
C ILE A 99 3.43 -14.50 11.48
N GLN A 100 4.36 -15.37 11.83
CA GLN A 100 5.72 -15.37 11.27
C GLN A 100 5.73 -15.68 9.78
N SER A 101 4.77 -16.48 9.29
CA SER A 101 4.67 -16.83 7.88
C SER A 101 4.14 -15.70 7.01
N GLU A 102 3.49 -14.73 7.60
CA GLU A 102 2.96 -13.56 6.90
C GLU A 102 4.07 -12.52 6.63
#